data_b4d7b16b3215e6dd6c346f4b066f38a2
#
_entry.id   b4d7b16b3215e6dd6c346f4b066f38a2
#
_cell.length_a   1.000
_cell.length_b   1.000
_cell.length_c   1.000
_cell.angle_alpha   90.00
_cell.angle_beta   90.00
_cell.angle_gamma   90.00
#
_symmetry.space_group_name_H-M   'P 1'
#
loop_
_entity.id
_entity.type
_entity.pdbx_description
1 polymer ?
#
loop_
_entity_poly.entity_id
_entity_poly.type
_entity_poly.pdbx_seq_one_letter_code
_entity_poly.pdbx_strand_id
1 'polypeptide(L)'
;MRYLSLLKKKFILMRMVILAFLASLFAMSPILVMEKIVDNASSFNLDRLPMILILSFLYLIMQIIGNGLFAFCSYQAKKESREIGANLQLQVYKKLTVVDISEIDKISTIEFANIAVEDSTIIAENYLVPINNLFISIFTFSMALIYMLRINWMLTLILFPLCLLTALVSKNLQSKMEVYVSNKRENSKILFNNFSQIIFGIKSIRSFKKETYFSNVIEDSSYKLKTSDIKQAQLESLSEGVLSCLFMITIGLILLVTSIFLIKGMITFGIMVAILMYNNMLVDPLLQLVNIQTQMIKVKESMSRIDALFKMREYKPSYHYEERINKIVVDNVTFKYPKSDIKMLFNFSVNQKEKILVFGNSGIGKSTLAKILTGFYKPLSGMIHFYNNDIELSHIPYISYLEQDGYLFNLPIKDNILFGDEYVNEKYTKILKICCLEELIAEYGDKKIGVNGNKLSGGQCKRILLARALYKDAPIYVFDEITSSLDENLIDTILDNLYTYLSEKIVIFIDHNNKLKIYVDTIIKVSSTNGVVIGEKKE
;
A
#
# COMPACT_ATOMS: atom_id res chain seq x y z
N MET A 1 -3.53 -13.84 -10.72
CA MET A 1 -4.05 -15.20 -10.39
C MET A 1 -3.36 -15.90 -9.21
N ARG A 2 -2.13 -15.56 -8.83
CA ARG A 2 -1.47 -16.11 -7.63
C ARG A 2 -2.15 -15.73 -6.30
N TYR A 3 -2.85 -14.59 -6.25
CA TYR A 3 -3.55 -14.07 -5.05
C TYR A 3 -4.90 -14.74 -4.79
N LEU A 4 -5.52 -15.32 -5.82
CA LEU A 4 -6.66 -16.23 -5.65
C LEU A 4 -6.26 -17.52 -4.90
N SER A 5 -4.97 -17.80 -4.73
CA SER A 5 -4.51 -18.88 -3.86
C SER A 5 -4.71 -18.57 -2.36
N LEU A 6 -4.89 -17.30 -1.98
CA LEU A 6 -5.33 -16.91 -0.65
C LEU A 6 -6.80 -17.30 -0.42
N LEU A 7 -7.59 -17.39 -1.49
CA LEU A 7 -8.93 -17.98 -1.51
C LEU A 7 -8.94 -19.51 -1.63
N LYS A 8 -7.78 -20.16 -1.64
CA LYS A 8 -7.67 -21.63 -1.71
C LYS A 8 -8.29 -22.39 -0.53
N LYS A 9 -8.80 -21.71 0.43
CA LYS A 9 -9.72 -22.31 1.39
C LYS A 9 -11.12 -22.38 0.73
N LYS A 10 -11.34 -23.34 -0.19
CA LYS A 10 -12.68 -23.74 -0.68
C LYS A 10 -13.72 -23.84 0.46
N PHE A 11 -13.24 -24.15 1.63
CA PHE A 11 -13.99 -24.21 2.88
C PHE A 11 -14.56 -22.86 3.32
N ILE A 12 -13.83 -21.73 3.14
CA ILE A 12 -14.34 -20.39 3.50
C ILE A 12 -15.52 -20.02 2.60
N LEU A 13 -15.38 -20.18 1.28
CA LEU A 13 -16.46 -19.88 0.34
C LEU A 13 -17.67 -20.78 0.60
N MET A 14 -17.46 -22.07 0.81
CA MET A 14 -18.55 -23.01 1.12
C MET A 14 -19.27 -22.61 2.43
N ARG A 15 -18.52 -22.25 3.47
CA ARG A 15 -19.10 -21.75 4.73
C ARG A 15 -19.92 -20.48 4.53
N MET A 16 -19.38 -19.52 3.73
CA MET A 16 -20.10 -18.27 3.40
C MET A 16 -21.40 -18.55 2.64
N VAL A 17 -21.39 -19.44 1.66
CA VAL A 17 -22.59 -19.83 0.90
C VAL A 17 -23.65 -20.46 1.82
N ILE A 18 -23.26 -21.38 2.70
CA ILE A 18 -24.18 -22.02 3.64
C ILE A 18 -24.76 -20.99 4.61
N LEU A 19 -23.94 -20.14 5.19
CA LEU A 19 -24.40 -19.10 6.11
C LEU A 19 -25.30 -18.07 5.41
N ALA A 20 -24.98 -17.68 4.17
CA ALA A 20 -25.81 -16.78 3.37
C ALA A 20 -27.16 -17.40 3.05
N PHE A 21 -27.21 -18.70 2.74
CA PHE A 21 -28.47 -19.43 2.52
C PHE A 21 -29.34 -19.48 3.80
N LEU A 22 -28.74 -19.81 4.94
CA LEU A 22 -29.45 -19.82 6.22
C LEU A 22 -29.95 -18.43 6.60
N ALA A 23 -29.09 -17.39 6.45
CA ALA A 23 -29.49 -16.03 6.74
C ALA A 23 -30.67 -15.56 5.87
N SER A 24 -30.67 -15.89 4.56
CA SER A 24 -31.74 -15.52 3.65
C SER A 24 -33.03 -16.30 3.95
N LEU A 25 -32.96 -17.57 4.36
CA LEU A 25 -34.10 -18.36 4.76
C LEU A 25 -34.79 -17.80 6.02
N PHE A 26 -33.99 -17.41 7.02
CA PHE A 26 -34.53 -16.79 8.23
C PHE A 26 -34.97 -15.33 8.01
N ALA A 27 -34.42 -14.62 7.06
CA ALA A 27 -34.91 -13.29 6.68
C ALA A 27 -36.30 -13.32 6.03
N MET A 28 -36.64 -14.42 5.33
CA MET A 28 -37.94 -14.62 4.69
C MET A 28 -39.02 -15.14 5.64
N SER A 29 -38.65 -15.97 6.61
CA SER A 29 -39.61 -16.64 7.49
C SER A 29 -40.55 -15.71 8.29
N PRO A 30 -40.12 -14.51 8.78
CA PRO A 30 -41.02 -13.58 9.44
C PRO A 30 -42.15 -13.06 8.54
N ILE A 31 -41.93 -12.94 7.23
CA ILE A 31 -42.97 -12.46 6.31
C ILE A 31 -44.11 -13.49 6.20
N LEU A 32 -43.78 -14.78 6.17
CA LEU A 32 -44.76 -15.86 6.17
C LEU A 32 -45.61 -15.88 7.46
N VAL A 33 -44.98 -15.55 8.58
CA VAL A 33 -45.72 -15.46 9.86
C VAL A 33 -46.57 -14.21 9.88
N MET A 34 -46.09 -13.10 9.36
CA MET A 34 -46.82 -11.83 9.28
C MET A 34 -48.08 -11.95 8.43
N GLU A 35 -48.00 -12.66 7.29
CA GLU A 35 -49.17 -13.01 6.47
C GLU A 35 -50.27 -13.64 7.32
N LYS A 36 -49.95 -14.70 8.11
CA LYS A 36 -50.89 -15.39 8.97
C LYS A 36 -51.43 -14.52 10.12
N ILE A 37 -50.61 -13.65 10.70
CA ILE A 37 -51.04 -12.71 11.73
C ILE A 37 -52.11 -11.79 11.17
N VAL A 38 -51.85 -11.19 10.00
CA VAL A 38 -52.76 -10.23 9.37
C VAL A 38 -54.09 -10.94 8.95
N ASP A 39 -54.02 -12.15 8.39
CA ASP A 39 -55.22 -12.90 8.00
C ASP A 39 -56.09 -13.27 9.19
N ASN A 40 -55.48 -13.67 10.31
CA ASN A 40 -56.25 -13.94 11.54
C ASN A 40 -56.83 -12.68 12.17
N ALA A 41 -56.08 -11.56 12.14
CA ALA A 41 -56.55 -10.29 12.67
C ALA A 41 -57.69 -9.69 11.84
N SER A 42 -57.65 -9.87 10.50
CA SER A 42 -58.68 -9.36 9.59
C SER A 42 -60.07 -10.05 9.75
N SER A 43 -60.13 -11.18 10.46
CA SER A 43 -61.38 -11.87 10.74
C SER A 43 -62.21 -11.26 11.87
N PHE A 44 -61.69 -10.30 12.62
CA PHE A 44 -62.30 -9.61 13.76
C PHE A 44 -62.91 -10.53 14.82
N ASN A 45 -62.37 -11.77 14.97
CA ASN A 45 -62.85 -12.75 15.93
C ASN A 45 -61.93 -12.81 17.17
N LEU A 46 -62.46 -12.53 18.37
CA LEU A 46 -61.74 -12.54 19.64
C LEU A 46 -61.18 -13.92 20.00
N ASP A 47 -61.80 -15.00 19.55
CA ASP A 47 -61.31 -16.39 19.78
C ASP A 47 -59.94 -16.64 19.15
N ARG A 48 -59.54 -15.84 18.17
CA ARG A 48 -58.22 -15.93 17.51
C ARG A 48 -57.13 -15.14 18.20
N LEU A 49 -57.43 -14.36 19.24
CA LEU A 49 -56.47 -13.55 19.96
C LEU A 49 -55.25 -14.35 20.49
N PRO A 50 -55.43 -15.54 21.12
CA PRO A 50 -54.28 -16.33 21.59
C PRO A 50 -53.37 -16.78 20.45
N MET A 51 -53.95 -17.13 19.30
CA MET A 51 -53.17 -17.52 18.10
C MET A 51 -52.38 -16.37 17.54
N ILE A 52 -52.95 -15.16 17.48
CA ILE A 52 -52.27 -13.94 17.04
C ILE A 52 -51.10 -13.64 17.97
N LEU A 53 -51.24 -13.74 19.29
CA LEU A 53 -50.17 -13.53 20.26
C LEU A 53 -49.04 -14.53 20.09
N ILE A 54 -49.34 -15.81 19.89
CA ILE A 54 -48.30 -16.85 19.63
C ILE A 54 -47.56 -16.57 18.33
N LEU A 55 -48.26 -16.24 17.25
CA LEU A 55 -47.64 -15.90 15.96
C LEU A 55 -46.81 -14.64 16.05
N SER A 56 -47.24 -13.61 16.79
CA SER A 56 -46.49 -12.39 17.01
C SER A 56 -45.18 -12.65 17.78
N PHE A 57 -45.25 -13.52 18.80
CA PHE A 57 -44.04 -13.93 19.51
C PHE A 57 -43.09 -14.73 18.62
N LEU A 58 -43.62 -15.64 17.80
CA LEU A 58 -42.85 -16.40 16.81
C LEU A 58 -42.20 -15.47 15.78
N TYR A 59 -42.92 -14.45 15.30
CA TYR A 59 -42.40 -13.41 14.41
C TYR A 59 -41.18 -12.72 15.02
N LEU A 60 -41.26 -12.28 16.29
CA LEU A 60 -40.15 -11.61 16.99
C LEU A 60 -38.92 -12.53 17.12
N ILE A 61 -39.14 -13.80 17.49
CA ILE A 61 -38.05 -14.78 17.60
C ILE A 61 -37.35 -14.97 16.23
N MET A 62 -38.12 -15.19 15.17
CA MET A 62 -37.56 -15.37 13.82
C MET A 62 -36.81 -14.14 13.33
N GLN A 63 -37.31 -12.95 13.64
CA GLN A 63 -36.65 -11.70 13.30
C GLN A 63 -35.29 -11.52 14.03
N ILE A 64 -35.27 -11.89 15.34
CA ILE A 64 -34.01 -11.84 16.12
C ILE A 64 -32.99 -12.84 15.57
N ILE A 65 -33.43 -14.08 15.28
CA ILE A 65 -32.55 -15.11 14.72
C ILE A 65 -32.05 -14.71 13.33
N GLY A 66 -32.93 -14.22 12.46
CA GLY A 66 -32.58 -13.80 11.10
C GLY A 66 -31.55 -12.67 11.09
N ASN A 67 -31.79 -11.62 11.88
CA ASN A 67 -30.85 -10.48 12.01
C ASN A 67 -29.55 -10.93 12.69
N GLY A 68 -29.61 -11.82 13.67
CA GLY A 68 -28.42 -12.39 14.31
C GLY A 68 -27.55 -13.20 13.34
N LEU A 69 -28.17 -14.05 12.51
CA LEU A 69 -27.47 -14.79 11.46
C LEU A 69 -26.88 -13.87 10.40
N PHE A 70 -27.60 -12.84 9.97
CA PHE A 70 -27.09 -11.84 9.04
C PHE A 70 -25.88 -11.09 9.61
N ALA A 71 -25.95 -10.65 10.86
CA ALA A 71 -24.85 -9.99 11.56
C ALA A 71 -23.64 -10.92 11.69
N PHE A 72 -23.86 -12.18 12.05
CA PHE A 72 -22.80 -13.19 12.15
C PHE A 72 -22.14 -13.47 10.79
N CYS A 73 -22.94 -13.59 9.72
CA CYS A 73 -22.46 -13.78 8.36
C CYS A 73 -21.58 -12.59 7.90
N SER A 74 -22.06 -11.37 8.14
CA SER A 74 -21.32 -10.15 7.86
C SER A 74 -20.02 -10.05 8.68
N TYR A 75 -20.06 -10.40 9.97
CA TYR A 75 -18.86 -10.43 10.82
C TYR A 75 -17.82 -11.41 10.28
N GLN A 76 -18.21 -12.63 9.92
CA GLN A 76 -17.30 -13.63 9.37
C GLN A 76 -16.66 -13.16 8.05
N ALA A 77 -17.45 -12.57 7.14
CA ALA A 77 -16.93 -12.01 5.91
C ALA A 77 -15.92 -10.88 6.16
N LYS A 78 -16.20 -9.97 7.10
CA LYS A 78 -15.29 -8.88 7.50
C LYS A 78 -14.02 -9.41 8.14
N LYS A 79 -14.12 -10.42 9.03
CA LYS A 79 -12.96 -11.03 9.68
C LYS A 79 -11.99 -11.62 8.65
N GLU A 80 -12.47 -12.50 7.78
CA GLU A 80 -11.67 -13.12 6.72
C GLU A 80 -11.06 -12.06 5.77
N SER A 81 -11.83 -11.02 5.49
CA SER A 81 -11.40 -9.89 4.66
C SER A 81 -10.20 -9.15 5.28
N ARG A 82 -10.23 -8.88 6.58
CA ARG A 82 -9.12 -8.23 7.30
C ARG A 82 -7.87 -9.13 7.37
N GLU A 83 -8.04 -10.44 7.53
CA GLU A 83 -6.92 -11.39 7.46
C GLU A 83 -6.25 -11.40 6.08
N ILE A 84 -7.04 -11.32 5.00
CA ILE A 84 -6.51 -11.19 3.64
C ILE A 84 -5.71 -9.89 3.49
N GLY A 85 -6.24 -8.76 3.98
CA GLY A 85 -5.55 -7.46 3.93
C GLY A 85 -4.19 -7.50 4.65
N ALA A 86 -4.16 -8.02 5.88
CA ALA A 86 -2.93 -8.14 6.66
C ALA A 86 -1.89 -9.05 5.96
N ASN A 87 -2.33 -10.16 5.39
CA ASN A 87 -1.45 -11.05 4.63
C ASN A 87 -0.93 -10.40 3.34
N LEU A 88 -1.75 -9.62 2.64
CA LEU A 88 -1.30 -8.85 1.47
C LEU A 88 -0.25 -7.80 1.86
N GLN A 89 -0.47 -7.03 2.92
CA GLN A 89 0.50 -6.07 3.44
C GLN A 89 1.84 -6.74 3.75
N LEU A 90 1.82 -7.89 4.42
CA LEU A 90 3.02 -8.65 4.72
C LEU A 90 3.74 -9.15 3.45
N GLN A 91 2.98 -9.61 2.44
CA GLN A 91 3.55 -10.04 1.16
C GLN A 91 4.15 -8.86 0.39
N VAL A 92 3.48 -7.71 0.35
CA VAL A 92 4.01 -6.48 -0.25
C VAL A 92 5.30 -6.07 0.45
N TYR A 93 5.34 -6.08 1.79
CA TYR A 93 6.56 -5.82 2.54
C TYR A 93 7.71 -6.78 2.16
N LYS A 94 7.44 -8.10 2.18
CA LYS A 94 8.43 -9.10 1.76
C LYS A 94 8.91 -8.91 0.32
N LYS A 95 8.03 -8.47 -0.56
CA LYS A 95 8.41 -8.16 -1.94
C LYS A 95 9.31 -6.93 -2.00
N LEU A 96 8.97 -5.86 -1.26
CA LEU A 96 9.78 -4.63 -1.21
C LEU A 96 11.21 -4.89 -0.75
N THR A 97 11.41 -5.80 0.21
CA THR A 97 12.77 -6.12 0.72
C THR A 97 13.66 -6.86 -0.29
N VAL A 98 13.07 -7.36 -1.38
CA VAL A 98 13.81 -8.11 -2.42
C VAL A 98 13.71 -7.48 -3.81
N VAL A 99 13.01 -6.37 -3.97
CA VAL A 99 12.94 -5.64 -5.26
C VAL A 99 14.29 -5.00 -5.55
N ASP A 100 14.68 -5.02 -6.83
CA ASP A 100 15.88 -4.34 -7.32
C ASP A 100 15.79 -2.82 -7.05
N ILE A 101 16.82 -2.25 -6.46
CA ILE A 101 16.88 -0.82 -6.08
C ILE A 101 16.65 0.07 -7.31
N SER A 102 17.13 -0.33 -8.47
CA SER A 102 16.92 0.39 -9.73
C SER A 102 15.44 0.50 -10.14
N GLU A 103 14.59 -0.41 -9.67
CA GLU A 103 13.13 -0.33 -9.86
C GLU A 103 12.48 0.54 -8.77
N ILE A 104 13.00 0.50 -7.54
CA ILE A 104 12.53 1.35 -6.43
C ILE A 104 12.75 2.84 -6.75
N ASP A 105 13.91 3.19 -7.29
CA ASP A 105 14.23 4.58 -7.64
C ASP A 105 13.32 5.21 -8.72
N LYS A 106 12.51 4.39 -9.42
CA LYS A 106 11.55 4.88 -10.43
C LYS A 106 10.22 5.30 -9.83
N ILE A 107 9.92 4.89 -8.61
CA ILE A 107 8.62 5.06 -7.94
C ILE A 107 8.83 5.88 -6.67
N SER A 108 7.93 6.80 -6.39
CA SER A 108 8.03 7.60 -5.17
C SER A 108 7.75 6.76 -3.92
N THR A 109 8.42 7.09 -2.81
CA THR A 109 8.20 6.43 -1.50
C THR A 109 6.73 6.48 -1.06
N ILE A 110 6.03 7.58 -1.39
CA ILE A 110 4.60 7.76 -1.08
C ILE A 110 3.76 6.76 -1.88
N GLU A 111 4.08 6.53 -3.13
CA GLU A 111 3.36 5.59 -3.98
C GLU A 111 3.53 4.14 -3.48
N PHE A 112 4.73 3.76 -3.04
CA PHE A 112 4.94 2.46 -2.39
C PHE A 112 4.13 2.31 -1.10
N ALA A 113 4.11 3.35 -0.25
CA ALA A 113 3.31 3.33 0.97
C ALA A 113 1.81 3.17 0.67
N ASN A 114 1.31 3.85 -0.36
CA ASN A 114 -0.07 3.74 -0.81
C ASN A 114 -0.39 2.33 -1.31
N ILE A 115 0.49 1.71 -2.12
CA ILE A 115 0.31 0.32 -2.58
C ILE A 115 0.29 -0.65 -1.38
N ALA A 116 1.20 -0.47 -0.42
CA ALA A 116 1.30 -1.36 0.73
C ALA A 116 0.10 -1.26 1.67
N VAL A 117 -0.39 -0.06 1.95
CA VAL A 117 -1.41 0.19 2.97
C VAL A 117 -2.79 0.39 2.34
N GLU A 118 -2.94 1.36 1.45
CA GLU A 118 -4.24 1.77 0.91
C GLU A 118 -4.79 0.71 -0.05
N ASP A 119 -4.01 0.27 -1.04
CA ASP A 119 -4.49 -0.73 -2.01
C ASP A 119 -4.79 -2.07 -1.34
N SER A 120 -3.97 -2.50 -0.39
CA SER A 120 -4.25 -3.71 0.39
C SER A 120 -5.53 -3.60 1.20
N THR A 121 -5.82 -2.41 1.76
CA THR A 121 -7.06 -2.13 2.51
C THR A 121 -8.27 -2.10 1.59
N ILE A 122 -8.17 -1.45 0.42
CA ILE A 122 -9.24 -1.42 -0.59
C ILE A 122 -9.61 -2.84 -1.02
N ILE A 123 -8.65 -3.70 -1.27
CA ILE A 123 -8.89 -5.11 -1.62
C ILE A 123 -9.55 -5.84 -0.45
N ALA A 124 -9.03 -5.66 0.77
CA ALA A 124 -9.61 -6.27 1.96
C ALA A 124 -11.08 -5.88 2.15
N GLU A 125 -11.43 -4.61 2.00
CA GLU A 125 -12.78 -4.12 2.26
C GLU A 125 -13.77 -4.42 1.14
N ASN A 126 -13.32 -4.41 -0.11
CA ASN A 126 -14.20 -4.45 -1.26
C ASN A 126 -14.18 -5.79 -2.03
N TYR A 127 -13.55 -6.84 -1.50
CA TYR A 127 -13.50 -8.14 -2.17
C TYR A 127 -14.46 -9.17 -1.57
N LEU A 128 -14.25 -9.64 -0.33
CA LEU A 128 -15.06 -10.71 0.26
C LEU A 128 -16.42 -10.24 0.75
N VAL A 129 -16.51 -9.04 1.31
CA VAL A 129 -17.79 -8.51 1.84
C VAL A 129 -18.83 -8.36 0.73
N PRO A 130 -18.52 -7.77 -0.44
CA PRO A 130 -19.45 -7.73 -1.56
C PRO A 130 -19.84 -9.12 -2.09
N ILE A 131 -18.90 -10.06 -2.14
CA ILE A 131 -19.18 -11.43 -2.55
C ILE A 131 -20.17 -12.11 -1.58
N ASN A 132 -19.98 -11.92 -0.27
CA ASN A 132 -20.91 -12.42 0.73
C ASN A 132 -22.32 -11.83 0.55
N ASN A 133 -22.40 -10.51 0.35
CA ASN A 133 -23.66 -9.82 0.10
C ASN A 133 -24.32 -10.30 -1.19
N LEU A 134 -23.52 -10.61 -2.23
CA LEU A 134 -24.01 -11.21 -3.47
C LEU A 134 -24.71 -12.54 -3.24
N PHE A 135 -24.11 -13.44 -2.45
CA PHE A 135 -24.74 -14.71 -2.13
C PHE A 135 -26.07 -14.53 -1.36
N ILE A 136 -26.06 -13.66 -0.34
CA ILE A 136 -27.30 -13.34 0.40
C ILE A 136 -28.35 -12.79 -0.57
N SER A 137 -27.98 -11.85 -1.43
CA SER A 137 -28.89 -11.24 -2.40
C SER A 137 -29.46 -12.22 -3.41
N ILE A 138 -28.64 -13.14 -3.93
CA ILE A 138 -29.12 -14.18 -4.86
C ILE A 138 -30.13 -15.09 -4.17
N PHE A 139 -29.85 -15.53 -2.94
CA PHE A 139 -30.76 -16.42 -2.20
C PHE A 139 -32.04 -15.71 -1.82
N THR A 140 -32.00 -14.49 -1.27
CA THR A 140 -33.18 -13.70 -0.92
C THR A 140 -34.06 -13.43 -2.13
N PHE A 141 -33.43 -12.98 -3.25
CA PHE A 141 -34.15 -12.74 -4.50
C PHE A 141 -34.85 -14.02 -5.02
N SER A 142 -34.11 -15.14 -5.10
CA SER A 142 -34.63 -16.39 -5.63
C SER A 142 -35.78 -16.91 -4.79
N MET A 143 -35.65 -16.86 -3.47
CA MET A 143 -36.71 -17.31 -2.55
C MET A 143 -37.94 -16.40 -2.64
N ALA A 144 -37.76 -15.06 -2.66
CA ALA A 144 -38.87 -14.12 -2.80
C ALA A 144 -39.63 -14.33 -4.12
N LEU A 145 -38.89 -14.53 -5.22
CA LEU A 145 -39.46 -14.78 -6.55
C LEU A 145 -40.29 -16.10 -6.57
N ILE A 146 -39.73 -17.19 -6.03
CA ILE A 146 -40.42 -18.49 -5.95
C ILE A 146 -41.69 -18.35 -5.14
N TYR A 147 -41.65 -17.66 -4.01
CA TYR A 147 -42.80 -17.45 -3.15
C TYR A 147 -43.91 -16.63 -3.85
N MET A 148 -43.54 -15.50 -4.50
CA MET A 148 -44.51 -14.68 -5.23
C MET A 148 -45.16 -15.44 -6.41
N LEU A 149 -44.38 -16.23 -7.16
CA LEU A 149 -44.88 -17.08 -8.23
C LEU A 149 -45.88 -18.13 -7.71
N ARG A 150 -45.66 -18.64 -6.50
CA ARG A 150 -46.51 -19.64 -5.86
C ARG A 150 -47.84 -19.05 -5.37
N ILE A 151 -47.84 -17.80 -4.92
CA ILE A 151 -49.07 -17.10 -4.51
C ILE A 151 -49.93 -16.80 -5.74
N ASN A 152 -49.36 -16.05 -6.68
CA ASN A 152 -50.07 -15.70 -7.91
C ASN A 152 -49.09 -15.30 -9.01
N TRP A 153 -48.94 -16.14 -10.02
CA TRP A 153 -48.03 -15.92 -11.12
C TRP A 153 -48.36 -14.65 -11.96
N MET A 154 -49.65 -14.31 -12.09
CA MET A 154 -50.10 -13.10 -12.79
C MET A 154 -49.63 -11.83 -12.08
N LEU A 155 -49.79 -11.76 -10.75
CA LEU A 155 -49.29 -10.65 -9.95
C LEU A 155 -47.78 -10.50 -10.08
N THR A 156 -47.04 -11.62 -10.00
CA THR A 156 -45.57 -11.60 -10.16
C THR A 156 -45.16 -11.05 -11.54
N LEU A 157 -45.86 -11.47 -12.59
CA LEU A 157 -45.57 -11.02 -13.96
C LEU A 157 -45.83 -9.51 -14.16
N ILE A 158 -46.79 -8.94 -13.44
CA ILE A 158 -47.05 -7.48 -13.47
C ILE A 158 -46.00 -6.70 -12.65
N LEU A 159 -45.59 -7.20 -11.48
CA LEU A 159 -44.74 -6.50 -10.56
C LEU A 159 -43.24 -6.62 -10.89
N PHE A 160 -42.81 -7.74 -11.47
CA PHE A 160 -41.41 -8.00 -11.80
C PHE A 160 -40.78 -6.96 -12.76
N PRO A 161 -41.45 -6.51 -13.84
CA PRO A 161 -40.92 -5.45 -14.70
C PRO A 161 -40.68 -4.14 -13.99
N LEU A 162 -41.45 -3.79 -12.95
CA LEU A 162 -41.27 -2.59 -12.16
C LEU A 162 -39.97 -2.67 -11.35
N CYS A 163 -39.69 -3.84 -10.76
CA CYS A 163 -38.43 -4.09 -10.06
C CYS A 163 -37.23 -4.01 -11.02
N LEU A 164 -37.35 -4.53 -12.24
CA LEU A 164 -36.30 -4.39 -13.27
C LEU A 164 -36.10 -2.94 -13.69
N LEU A 165 -37.17 -2.17 -13.81
CA LEU A 165 -37.07 -0.74 -14.16
C LEU A 165 -36.26 0.05 -13.13
N THR A 166 -36.49 -0.17 -11.84
CA THR A 166 -35.72 0.48 -10.77
C THR A 166 -34.23 0.13 -10.84
N ALA A 167 -33.91 -1.14 -11.13
CA ALA A 167 -32.52 -1.59 -11.30
C ALA A 167 -31.84 -0.96 -12.54
N LEU A 168 -32.53 -0.86 -13.66
CA LEU A 168 -32.02 -0.25 -14.90
C LEU A 168 -31.76 1.25 -14.72
N VAL A 169 -32.70 1.96 -14.07
CA VAL A 169 -32.53 3.38 -13.76
C VAL A 169 -31.35 3.59 -12.82
N SER A 170 -31.24 2.78 -11.77
CA SER A 170 -30.11 2.83 -10.85
C SER A 170 -28.77 2.61 -11.57
N LYS A 171 -28.68 1.63 -12.45
CA LYS A 171 -27.47 1.35 -13.23
C LYS A 171 -27.07 2.55 -14.11
N ASN A 172 -28.02 3.20 -14.78
CA ASN A 172 -27.74 4.37 -15.61
C ASN A 172 -27.28 5.58 -14.79
N LEU A 173 -27.87 5.81 -13.64
CA LEU A 173 -27.45 6.87 -12.74
C LEU A 173 -26.04 6.63 -12.20
N GLN A 174 -25.73 5.41 -11.80
CA GLN A 174 -24.42 5.02 -11.29
C GLN A 174 -23.31 5.16 -12.35
N SER A 175 -23.56 4.76 -13.59
CA SER A 175 -22.57 4.91 -14.67
C SER A 175 -22.21 6.38 -14.93
N LYS A 176 -23.15 7.30 -14.79
CA LYS A 176 -22.90 8.75 -14.86
C LYS A 176 -22.10 9.23 -13.65
N MET A 177 -22.37 8.69 -12.48
CA MET A 177 -21.69 9.07 -11.23
C MET A 177 -20.19 8.69 -11.23
N GLU A 178 -19.81 7.57 -11.87
CA GLU A 178 -18.41 7.14 -12.00
C GLU A 178 -17.50 8.22 -12.60
N VAL A 179 -17.97 8.95 -13.60
CA VAL A 179 -17.21 10.04 -14.23
C VAL A 179 -16.94 11.18 -13.24
N TYR A 180 -17.93 11.58 -12.44
CA TYR A 180 -17.77 12.65 -11.46
C TYR A 180 -16.89 12.22 -10.28
N VAL A 181 -17.01 10.97 -9.84
CA VAL A 181 -16.14 10.38 -8.81
C VAL A 181 -14.67 10.34 -9.28
N SER A 182 -14.44 9.98 -10.55
CA SER A 182 -13.10 9.99 -11.14
C SER A 182 -12.50 11.40 -11.16
N ASN A 183 -13.25 12.40 -11.63
CA ASN A 183 -12.81 13.80 -11.68
C ASN A 183 -12.51 14.35 -10.27
N LYS A 184 -13.34 14.03 -9.28
CA LYS A 184 -13.10 14.38 -7.88
C LYS A 184 -11.79 13.79 -7.36
N ARG A 185 -11.54 12.51 -7.63
CA ARG A 185 -10.27 11.84 -7.22
C ARG A 185 -9.05 12.52 -7.83
N GLU A 186 -9.11 12.87 -9.11
CA GLU A 186 -8.02 13.57 -9.79
C GLU A 186 -7.76 14.94 -9.15
N ASN A 187 -8.79 15.75 -8.95
CA ASN A 187 -8.68 17.06 -8.29
C ASN A 187 -8.22 16.94 -6.83
N SER A 188 -8.66 15.91 -6.10
CA SER A 188 -8.18 15.62 -4.74
C SER A 188 -6.69 15.27 -4.72
N LYS A 189 -6.22 14.49 -5.70
CA LYS A 189 -4.79 14.16 -5.85
C LYS A 189 -3.95 15.41 -6.15
N ILE A 190 -4.43 16.29 -7.01
CA ILE A 190 -3.76 17.58 -7.32
C ILE A 190 -3.65 18.43 -6.06
N LEU A 191 -4.74 18.60 -5.32
CA LEU A 191 -4.75 19.37 -4.07
C LEU A 191 -3.79 18.78 -3.04
N PHE A 192 -3.82 17.45 -2.84
CA PHE A 192 -2.91 16.76 -1.94
C PHE A 192 -1.43 16.97 -2.31
N ASN A 193 -1.10 16.88 -3.60
CA ASN A 193 0.25 17.13 -4.08
C ASN A 193 0.69 18.58 -3.83
N ASN A 194 -0.19 19.56 -4.07
CA ASN A 194 0.10 20.96 -3.82
C ASN A 194 0.32 21.23 -2.32
N PHE A 195 -0.50 20.66 -1.45
CA PHE A 195 -0.29 20.74 0.01
C PHE A 195 1.04 20.13 0.43
N SER A 196 1.37 18.95 -0.09
CA SER A 196 2.63 18.27 0.23
C SER A 196 3.84 19.12 -0.17
N GLN A 197 3.84 19.71 -1.37
CA GLN A 197 4.89 20.60 -1.83
C GLN A 197 5.05 21.84 -0.94
N ILE A 198 3.92 22.44 -0.51
CA ILE A 198 3.94 23.61 0.39
C ILE A 198 4.49 23.22 1.76
N ILE A 199 4.10 22.09 2.32
CA ILE A 199 4.61 21.63 3.62
C ILE A 199 6.11 21.41 3.56
N PHE A 200 6.62 20.74 2.54
CA PHE A 200 8.07 20.55 2.36
C PHE A 200 8.81 21.86 2.09
N GLY A 201 8.19 22.77 1.33
CA GLY A 201 8.76 24.05 0.95
C GLY A 201 8.48 25.21 1.91
N ILE A 202 7.83 25.00 3.06
CA ILE A 202 7.32 26.09 3.93
C ILE A 202 8.40 27.06 4.40
N LYS A 203 9.61 26.58 4.67
CA LYS A 203 10.76 27.43 5.05
C LYS A 203 11.14 28.36 3.91
N SER A 204 11.20 27.87 2.68
CA SER A 204 11.50 28.68 1.49
C SER A 204 10.39 29.68 1.22
N ILE A 205 9.13 29.27 1.30
CA ILE A 205 7.97 30.13 1.10
C ILE A 205 8.05 31.35 2.04
N ARG A 206 8.32 31.12 3.33
CA ARG A 206 8.44 32.18 4.34
C ARG A 206 9.70 33.02 4.11
N SER A 207 10.83 32.40 3.79
CA SER A 207 12.09 33.13 3.53
C SER A 207 11.97 34.11 2.36
N PHE A 208 11.25 33.70 1.31
CA PHE A 208 11.04 34.55 0.12
C PHE A 208 9.76 35.38 0.17
N LYS A 209 8.98 35.33 1.29
CA LYS A 209 7.71 36.08 1.50
C LYS A 209 6.71 35.84 0.35
N LYS A 210 6.51 34.56 -0.02
CA LYS A 210 5.63 34.15 -1.13
C LYS A 210 4.36 33.45 -0.66
N GLU A 211 3.93 33.69 0.58
CA GLU A 211 2.74 33.07 1.18
C GLU A 211 1.48 33.29 0.34
N THR A 212 1.28 34.52 -0.14
CA THR A 212 0.10 34.87 -0.97
C THR A 212 0.06 34.12 -2.29
N TYR A 213 1.23 33.96 -2.95
CA TYR A 213 1.30 33.19 -4.20
C TYR A 213 0.89 31.73 -4.00
N PHE A 214 1.43 31.07 -2.98
CA PHE A 214 1.11 29.67 -2.70
C PHE A 214 -0.28 29.50 -2.10
N SER A 215 -0.82 30.50 -1.38
CA SER A 215 -2.23 30.52 -0.97
C SER A 215 -3.17 30.48 -2.17
N ASN A 216 -2.89 31.27 -3.21
CA ASN A 216 -3.69 31.28 -4.44
C ASN A 216 -3.62 29.93 -5.19
N VAL A 217 -2.46 29.23 -5.17
CA VAL A 217 -2.32 27.89 -5.76
C VAL A 217 -3.21 26.87 -5.04
N ILE A 218 -3.26 26.93 -3.69
CA ILE A 218 -4.15 26.08 -2.90
C ILE A 218 -5.60 26.44 -3.14
N GLU A 219 -5.93 27.73 -3.16
CA GLU A 219 -7.28 28.22 -3.38
C GLU A 219 -7.83 27.75 -4.74
N ASP A 220 -7.06 27.84 -5.84
CA ASP A 220 -7.46 27.35 -7.16
C ASP A 220 -7.70 25.82 -7.16
N SER A 221 -6.79 25.05 -6.59
CA SER A 221 -6.93 23.59 -6.53
C SER A 221 -8.08 23.17 -5.59
N SER A 222 -8.29 23.88 -4.49
CA SER A 222 -9.43 23.67 -3.58
C SER A 222 -10.76 24.03 -4.25
N TYR A 223 -10.79 25.11 -5.03
CA TYR A 223 -11.98 25.51 -5.80
C TYR A 223 -12.34 24.46 -6.87
N LYS A 224 -11.35 23.91 -7.59
CA LYS A 224 -11.56 22.81 -8.56
C LYS A 224 -12.12 21.57 -7.88
N LEU A 225 -11.58 21.20 -6.72
CA LEU A 225 -12.11 20.09 -5.93
C LEU A 225 -13.53 20.35 -5.49
N LYS A 226 -13.81 21.54 -4.88
CA LYS A 226 -15.14 21.97 -4.46
C LYS A 226 -16.17 21.88 -5.60
N THR A 227 -15.82 22.36 -6.80
CA THR A 227 -16.75 22.32 -7.94
C THR A 227 -17.04 20.88 -8.39
N SER A 228 -16.07 19.99 -8.32
CA SER A 228 -16.27 18.56 -8.59
C SER A 228 -17.11 17.88 -7.51
N ASP A 229 -16.90 18.23 -6.23
CA ASP A 229 -17.69 17.74 -5.10
C ASP A 229 -19.15 18.16 -5.21
N ILE A 230 -19.42 19.42 -5.53
CA ILE A 230 -20.80 19.93 -5.70
C ILE A 230 -21.49 19.18 -6.84
N LYS A 231 -20.83 18.99 -7.99
CA LYS A 231 -21.41 18.26 -9.11
C LYS A 231 -21.71 16.80 -8.77
N GLN A 232 -20.79 16.12 -8.03
CA GLN A 232 -21.05 14.78 -7.53
C GLN A 232 -22.24 14.76 -6.58
N ALA A 233 -22.28 15.64 -5.57
CA ALA A 233 -23.37 15.73 -4.60
C ALA A 233 -24.73 16.03 -5.25
N GLN A 234 -24.77 16.89 -6.26
CA GLN A 234 -25.98 17.16 -7.04
C GLN A 234 -26.51 15.89 -7.72
N LEU A 235 -25.63 15.12 -8.35
CA LEU A 235 -26.04 13.88 -9.01
C LEU A 235 -26.43 12.80 -8.00
N GLU A 236 -25.74 12.70 -6.86
CA GLU A 236 -26.12 11.81 -5.75
C GLU A 236 -27.51 12.12 -5.24
N SER A 237 -27.78 13.37 -4.86
CA SER A 237 -29.10 13.80 -4.37
C SER A 237 -30.22 13.60 -5.41
N LEU A 238 -29.92 13.88 -6.70
CA LEU A 238 -30.86 13.61 -7.79
C LEU A 238 -31.14 12.12 -7.91
N SER A 239 -30.10 11.29 -7.83
CA SER A 239 -30.23 9.83 -7.93
C SER A 239 -31.05 9.27 -6.77
N GLU A 240 -30.79 9.71 -5.54
CA GLU A 240 -31.56 9.31 -4.36
C GLU A 240 -33.02 9.73 -4.49
N GLY A 241 -33.29 10.96 -4.94
CA GLY A 241 -34.64 11.46 -5.18
C GLY A 241 -35.40 10.65 -6.23
N VAL A 242 -34.76 10.38 -7.38
CA VAL A 242 -35.37 9.58 -8.47
C VAL A 242 -35.67 8.15 -8.00
N LEU A 243 -34.69 7.50 -7.32
CA LEU A 243 -34.90 6.13 -6.81
C LEU A 243 -35.97 6.07 -5.75
N SER A 244 -36.03 7.06 -4.85
CA SER A 244 -37.09 7.17 -3.82
C SER A 244 -38.49 7.36 -4.45
N CYS A 245 -38.59 8.23 -5.45
CA CYS A 245 -39.84 8.40 -6.21
C CYS A 245 -40.27 7.11 -6.92
N LEU A 246 -39.36 6.42 -7.59
CA LEU A 246 -39.64 5.15 -8.25
C LEU A 246 -40.09 4.08 -7.24
N PHE A 247 -39.45 4.02 -6.09
CA PHE A 247 -39.83 3.11 -5.00
C PHE A 247 -41.26 3.39 -4.52
N MET A 248 -41.62 4.65 -4.26
CA MET A 248 -42.97 5.02 -3.83
C MET A 248 -44.02 4.75 -4.91
N ILE A 249 -43.71 5.01 -6.18
CA ILE A 249 -44.59 4.67 -7.32
C ILE A 249 -44.81 3.14 -7.37
N THR A 250 -43.72 2.37 -7.18
CA THR A 250 -43.84 0.89 -7.17
C THR A 250 -44.74 0.39 -6.03
N ILE A 251 -44.60 0.94 -4.82
CA ILE A 251 -45.50 0.62 -3.69
C ILE A 251 -46.95 0.99 -4.03
N GLY A 252 -47.19 2.17 -4.58
CA GLY A 252 -48.53 2.61 -4.98
C GLY A 252 -49.19 1.68 -6.01
N LEU A 253 -48.42 1.25 -7.03
CA LEU A 253 -48.86 0.33 -8.05
C LEU A 253 -49.13 -1.07 -7.46
N ILE A 254 -48.28 -1.56 -6.53
CA ILE A 254 -48.49 -2.82 -5.82
C ILE A 254 -49.80 -2.76 -5.05
N LEU A 255 -50.02 -1.70 -4.26
CA LEU A 255 -51.27 -1.51 -3.51
C LEU A 255 -52.48 -1.49 -4.44
N LEU A 256 -52.45 -0.76 -5.56
CA LEU A 256 -53.54 -0.67 -6.51
C LEU A 256 -53.85 -2.07 -7.09
N VAL A 257 -52.85 -2.76 -7.62
CA VAL A 257 -53.04 -4.08 -8.24
C VAL A 257 -53.50 -5.11 -7.21
N THR A 258 -52.84 -5.19 -6.05
CA THR A 258 -53.23 -6.17 -5.00
C THR A 258 -54.62 -5.88 -4.42
N SER A 259 -55.04 -4.60 -4.30
CA SER A 259 -56.40 -4.26 -3.88
C SER A 259 -57.47 -4.75 -4.87
N ILE A 260 -57.22 -4.67 -6.18
CA ILE A 260 -58.12 -5.22 -7.20
C ILE A 260 -58.25 -6.74 -7.04
N PHE A 261 -57.14 -7.45 -6.82
CA PHE A 261 -57.14 -8.90 -6.62
C PHE A 261 -57.81 -9.32 -5.29
N LEU A 262 -57.64 -8.50 -4.24
CA LEU A 262 -58.30 -8.67 -2.95
C LEU A 262 -59.83 -8.56 -3.09
N ILE A 263 -60.34 -7.52 -3.76
CA ILE A 263 -61.76 -7.31 -3.99
C ILE A 263 -62.39 -8.46 -4.81
N LYS A 264 -61.60 -9.01 -5.76
CA LYS A 264 -62.03 -10.21 -6.52
C LYS A 264 -61.96 -11.51 -5.73
N GLY A 265 -61.51 -11.48 -4.48
CA GLY A 265 -61.35 -12.67 -3.63
C GLY A 265 -60.23 -13.63 -4.07
N MET A 266 -59.29 -13.14 -4.90
CA MET A 266 -58.19 -13.97 -5.41
C MET A 266 -57.00 -14.06 -4.45
N ILE A 267 -56.86 -13.10 -3.51
CA ILE A 267 -55.85 -13.07 -2.46
C ILE A 267 -56.47 -12.63 -1.14
N THR A 268 -55.78 -12.93 -0.02
CA THR A 268 -56.15 -12.46 1.31
C THR A 268 -55.49 -11.13 1.66
N PHE A 269 -55.95 -10.50 2.74
CA PHE A 269 -55.33 -9.25 3.22
C PHE A 269 -53.90 -9.48 3.71
N GLY A 270 -53.63 -10.62 4.35
CA GLY A 270 -52.27 -11.02 4.75
C GLY A 270 -51.32 -11.22 3.57
N ILE A 271 -51.82 -11.82 2.48
CA ILE A 271 -51.02 -11.92 1.23
C ILE A 271 -50.70 -10.55 0.65
N MET A 272 -51.62 -9.60 0.66
CA MET A 272 -51.35 -8.22 0.21
C MET A 272 -50.20 -7.59 0.98
N VAL A 273 -50.19 -7.69 2.31
CA VAL A 273 -49.13 -7.19 3.17
C VAL A 273 -47.79 -7.93 2.91
N ALA A 274 -47.87 -9.25 2.76
CA ALA A 274 -46.66 -10.05 2.44
C ALA A 274 -46.02 -9.65 1.11
N ILE A 275 -46.81 -9.39 0.06
CA ILE A 275 -46.31 -8.91 -1.25
C ILE A 275 -45.58 -7.56 -1.11
N LEU A 276 -46.10 -6.64 -0.31
CA LEU A 276 -45.42 -5.36 -0.03
C LEU A 276 -44.05 -5.56 0.63
N MET A 277 -43.97 -6.50 1.58
CA MET A 277 -42.71 -6.83 2.25
C MET A 277 -41.72 -7.55 1.30
N TYR A 278 -42.20 -8.48 0.46
CA TYR A 278 -41.35 -9.17 -0.52
C TYR A 278 -40.82 -8.25 -1.63
N ASN A 279 -41.52 -7.17 -1.93
CA ASN A 279 -41.04 -6.20 -2.92
C ASN A 279 -39.62 -5.68 -2.59
N ASN A 280 -39.33 -5.37 -1.33
CA ASN A 280 -37.99 -4.95 -0.89
C ASN A 280 -36.98 -6.07 -1.14
N MET A 281 -37.32 -7.32 -0.90
CA MET A 281 -36.44 -8.47 -1.15
C MET A 281 -36.20 -8.77 -2.63
N LEU A 282 -36.99 -8.20 -3.54
CA LEU A 282 -36.72 -8.24 -4.98
C LEU A 282 -35.89 -7.03 -5.45
N VAL A 283 -36.15 -5.84 -4.92
CA VAL A 283 -35.48 -4.61 -5.37
C VAL A 283 -34.06 -4.51 -4.81
N ASP A 284 -33.86 -4.73 -3.51
CA ASP A 284 -32.56 -4.57 -2.85
C ASP A 284 -31.43 -5.42 -3.45
N PRO A 285 -31.62 -6.69 -3.79
CA PRO A 285 -30.59 -7.48 -4.46
C PRO A 285 -30.17 -6.92 -5.82
N LEU A 286 -31.10 -6.37 -6.59
CA LEU A 286 -30.80 -5.77 -7.88
C LEU A 286 -29.98 -4.49 -7.73
N LEU A 287 -30.27 -3.66 -6.73
CA LEU A 287 -29.49 -2.48 -6.39
C LEU A 287 -28.08 -2.86 -5.89
N GLN A 288 -27.96 -3.92 -5.10
CA GLN A 288 -26.68 -4.43 -4.62
C GLN A 288 -25.79 -4.95 -5.77
N LEU A 289 -26.34 -5.60 -6.79
CA LEU A 289 -25.59 -6.04 -7.97
C LEU A 289 -24.89 -4.88 -8.66
N VAL A 290 -25.54 -3.73 -8.74
CA VAL A 290 -24.96 -2.51 -9.34
C VAL A 290 -23.80 -1.98 -8.46
N ASN A 291 -23.99 -1.93 -7.15
CA ASN A 291 -22.97 -1.50 -6.19
C ASN A 291 -21.73 -2.40 -6.20
N ILE A 292 -21.91 -3.72 -6.35
CA ILE A 292 -20.80 -4.69 -6.43
C ILE A 292 -19.90 -4.41 -7.64
N GLN A 293 -20.47 -4.03 -8.79
CA GLN A 293 -19.66 -3.72 -9.97
C GLN A 293 -18.67 -2.58 -9.68
N THR A 294 -19.12 -1.49 -9.07
CA THR A 294 -18.27 -0.34 -8.70
C THR A 294 -17.17 -0.74 -7.71
N GLN A 295 -17.51 -1.58 -6.72
CA GLN A 295 -16.52 -2.07 -5.76
C GLN A 295 -15.48 -2.99 -6.41
N MET A 296 -15.89 -3.85 -7.34
CA MET A 296 -14.98 -4.73 -8.09
C MET A 296 -14.03 -3.97 -9.01
N ILE A 297 -14.45 -2.83 -9.58
CA ILE A 297 -13.55 -1.95 -10.35
C ILE A 297 -12.42 -1.44 -9.46
N LYS A 298 -12.73 -0.92 -8.26
CA LYS A 298 -11.72 -0.45 -7.29
C LYS A 298 -10.74 -1.57 -6.93
N VAL A 299 -11.26 -2.77 -6.65
CA VAL A 299 -10.43 -3.95 -6.35
C VAL A 299 -9.51 -4.29 -7.52
N LYS A 300 -10.01 -4.27 -8.75
CA LYS A 300 -9.24 -4.57 -9.96
C LYS A 300 -8.11 -3.56 -10.17
N GLU A 301 -8.35 -2.27 -9.96
CA GLU A 301 -7.34 -1.22 -10.05
C GLU A 301 -6.24 -1.41 -9.00
N SER A 302 -6.61 -1.62 -7.73
CA SER A 302 -5.65 -1.86 -6.64
C SER A 302 -4.86 -3.16 -6.86
N MET A 303 -5.52 -4.23 -7.33
CA MET A 303 -4.84 -5.46 -7.73
C MET A 303 -3.84 -5.24 -8.86
N SER A 304 -4.16 -4.41 -9.85
CA SER A 304 -3.26 -4.10 -10.96
C SER A 304 -1.97 -3.42 -10.47
N ARG A 305 -2.07 -2.47 -9.51
CA ARG A 305 -0.90 -1.82 -8.91
C ARG A 305 -0.05 -2.79 -8.09
N ILE A 306 -0.67 -3.62 -7.27
CA ILE A 306 0.02 -4.66 -6.52
C ILE A 306 0.67 -5.68 -7.46
N ASP A 307 -0.01 -6.10 -8.53
CA ASP A 307 0.55 -7.01 -9.54
C ASP A 307 1.76 -6.40 -10.27
N ALA A 308 1.73 -5.09 -10.56
CA ALA A 308 2.87 -4.37 -11.13
C ALA A 308 4.08 -4.42 -10.19
N LEU A 309 3.88 -4.18 -8.88
CA LEU A 309 4.93 -4.32 -7.86
C LEU A 309 5.52 -5.74 -7.83
N PHE A 310 4.67 -6.76 -7.88
CA PHE A 310 5.15 -8.16 -7.83
C PHE A 310 5.88 -8.61 -9.08
N LYS A 311 5.65 -7.96 -10.21
CA LYS A 311 6.38 -8.20 -11.49
C LYS A 311 7.73 -7.51 -11.55
N MET A 312 8.03 -6.58 -10.63
CA MET A 312 9.33 -5.93 -10.57
C MET A 312 10.43 -6.95 -10.35
N ARG A 313 11.58 -6.68 -10.95
CA ARG A 313 12.76 -7.53 -10.83
C ARG A 313 13.14 -7.70 -9.37
N GLU A 314 13.52 -8.91 -9.00
CA GLU A 314 14.03 -9.22 -7.68
C GLU A 314 15.55 -9.16 -7.70
N TYR A 315 16.07 -8.45 -6.74
CA TYR A 315 17.47 -8.50 -6.38
C TYR A 315 17.65 -9.67 -5.41
N LYS A 316 18.37 -10.70 -5.86
CA LYS A 316 18.74 -11.85 -5.03
C LYS A 316 20.26 -11.90 -4.97
N PRO A 317 20.89 -11.01 -4.19
CA PRO A 317 22.32 -11.19 -3.95
C PRO A 317 22.51 -12.47 -3.15
N SER A 318 23.31 -13.36 -3.66
CA SER A 318 23.92 -14.37 -2.82
C SER A 318 25.11 -13.70 -2.13
N TYR A 319 24.87 -12.98 -1.02
CA TYR A 319 25.98 -12.53 -0.20
C TYR A 319 26.55 -13.73 0.52
N HIS A 320 27.79 -14.07 0.21
CA HIS A 320 28.59 -14.93 1.04
C HIS A 320 29.52 -14.06 1.87
N TYR A 321 29.62 -14.38 3.14
CA TYR A 321 30.50 -13.69 4.05
C TYR A 321 31.92 -14.23 3.85
N GLU A 322 32.70 -13.53 3.05
CA GLU A 322 34.10 -13.85 2.85
C GLU A 322 34.95 -13.05 3.84
N GLU A 323 35.85 -13.73 4.55
CA GLU A 323 36.70 -13.06 5.53
C GLU A 323 37.77 -12.16 4.89
N ARG A 324 38.23 -12.54 3.69
CA ARG A 324 39.29 -11.81 2.98
C ARG A 324 39.02 -11.70 1.51
N ILE A 325 39.28 -10.53 0.96
CA ILE A 325 39.32 -10.25 -0.47
C ILE A 325 40.70 -9.68 -0.80
N ASN A 326 41.36 -10.33 -1.76
CA ASN A 326 42.74 -9.97 -2.13
C ASN A 326 42.77 -8.97 -3.28
N LYS A 327 41.77 -8.99 -4.16
CA LYS A 327 41.76 -8.12 -5.32
C LYS A 327 40.35 -7.87 -5.83
N ILE A 328 40.12 -6.65 -6.30
CA ILE A 328 38.94 -6.24 -7.05
C ILE A 328 39.40 -5.78 -8.43
N VAL A 329 38.77 -6.26 -9.49
CA VAL A 329 39.04 -5.82 -10.86
C VAL A 329 37.74 -5.29 -11.46
N VAL A 330 37.70 -4.03 -11.79
CA VAL A 330 36.61 -3.37 -12.50
C VAL A 330 37.01 -3.31 -13.97
N ASP A 331 36.52 -4.26 -14.78
CA ASP A 331 36.93 -4.40 -16.17
C ASP A 331 35.90 -3.78 -17.11
N ASN A 332 36.24 -2.63 -17.68
CA ASN A 332 35.46 -1.90 -18.70
C ASN A 332 33.97 -1.78 -18.36
N VAL A 333 33.67 -1.56 -17.08
CA VAL A 333 32.30 -1.46 -16.58
C VAL A 333 31.64 -0.20 -17.11
N THR A 334 30.55 -0.38 -17.86
CA THR A 334 29.77 0.76 -18.37
C THR A 334 28.39 0.83 -17.71
N PHE A 335 27.93 2.04 -17.47
CA PHE A 335 26.61 2.30 -16.92
C PHE A 335 26.00 3.57 -17.52
N LYS A 336 24.66 3.58 -17.63
CA LYS A 336 23.86 4.74 -18.05
C LYS A 336 22.52 4.70 -17.36
N TYR A 337 22.09 5.80 -16.76
CA TYR A 337 20.72 5.90 -16.24
C TYR A 337 19.70 5.95 -17.38
N PRO A 338 18.50 5.38 -17.22
CA PRO A 338 17.48 5.29 -18.28
C PRO A 338 17.08 6.65 -18.91
N LYS A 339 17.17 7.73 -18.13
CA LYS A 339 16.78 9.09 -18.56
C LYS A 339 17.97 10.04 -18.76
N SER A 340 19.20 9.54 -18.73
CA SER A 340 20.42 10.33 -18.88
C SER A 340 21.10 10.00 -20.20
N ASP A 341 21.73 10.98 -20.84
CA ASP A 341 22.59 10.75 -22.01
C ASP A 341 24.04 10.46 -21.65
N ILE A 342 24.39 10.63 -20.37
CA ILE A 342 25.75 10.44 -19.87
C ILE A 342 26.04 8.94 -19.71
N LYS A 343 27.04 8.45 -20.43
CA LYS A 343 27.59 7.10 -20.29
C LYS A 343 28.81 7.15 -19.38
N MET A 344 28.89 6.24 -18.40
CA MET A 344 30.00 6.10 -17.46
C MET A 344 30.81 4.88 -17.84
N LEU A 345 32.15 4.98 -17.78
CA LEU A 345 33.08 3.88 -18.01
C LEU A 345 34.09 3.85 -16.86
N PHE A 346 34.23 2.71 -16.22
CA PHE A 346 35.20 2.50 -15.14
C PHE A 346 36.12 1.33 -15.48
N ASN A 347 37.42 1.53 -15.33
CA ASN A 347 38.44 0.52 -15.58
C ASN A 347 39.60 0.71 -14.60
N PHE A 348 39.68 -0.15 -13.57
CA PHE A 348 40.75 -0.08 -12.56
C PHE A 348 40.81 -1.39 -11.76
N SER A 349 41.87 -1.56 -11.01
CA SER A 349 42.00 -2.67 -10.04
C SER A 349 42.44 -2.15 -8.67
N VAL A 350 42.01 -2.84 -7.62
CA VAL A 350 42.34 -2.56 -6.22
C VAL A 350 42.87 -3.84 -5.58
N ASN A 351 44.00 -3.76 -4.90
CA ASN A 351 44.59 -4.90 -4.22
C ASN A 351 44.25 -4.92 -2.72
N GLN A 352 44.52 -6.04 -2.05
CA GLN A 352 44.34 -6.18 -0.61
C GLN A 352 45.09 -5.06 0.15
N LYS A 353 44.46 -4.57 1.23
CA LYS A 353 44.98 -3.48 2.08
C LYS A 353 45.09 -2.11 1.39
N GLU A 354 44.84 -2.04 0.10
CA GLU A 354 44.90 -0.80 -0.66
C GLU A 354 43.71 0.10 -0.30
N LYS A 355 44.00 1.37 -0.06
CA LYS A 355 43.02 2.43 0.15
C LYS A 355 43.02 3.32 -1.06
N ILE A 356 41.87 3.46 -1.69
CA ILE A 356 41.73 4.29 -2.90
C ILE A 356 40.76 5.43 -2.70
N LEU A 357 41.05 6.54 -3.38
CA LEU A 357 40.17 7.69 -3.46
C LEU A 357 39.62 7.86 -4.87
N VAL A 358 38.32 7.76 -5.02
CA VAL A 358 37.61 8.12 -6.25
C VAL A 358 37.30 9.61 -6.20
N PHE A 359 38.10 10.37 -6.94
CA PHE A 359 38.08 11.82 -6.92
C PHE A 359 37.54 12.42 -8.21
N GLY A 360 36.69 13.45 -8.12
CA GLY A 360 36.11 14.16 -9.26
C GLY A 360 35.02 15.12 -8.85
N ASN A 361 34.50 15.88 -9.81
CA ASN A 361 33.48 16.89 -9.57
C ASN A 361 32.18 16.27 -9.04
N SER A 362 31.38 17.04 -8.31
CA SER A 362 30.04 16.59 -7.85
C SER A 362 29.15 16.29 -9.05
N GLY A 363 28.29 15.27 -8.93
CA GLY A 363 27.35 14.86 -9.98
C GLY A 363 27.95 14.07 -11.14
N ILE A 364 29.26 13.78 -11.16
CA ILE A 364 29.95 13.09 -12.27
C ILE A 364 29.72 11.55 -12.28
N GLY A 365 29.03 11.00 -11.28
CA GLY A 365 28.74 9.57 -11.23
C GLY A 365 29.58 8.75 -10.25
N LYS A 366 30.31 9.38 -9.34
CA LYS A 366 31.11 8.67 -8.31
C LYS A 366 30.27 7.73 -7.43
N SER A 367 29.15 8.23 -6.89
CA SER A 367 28.21 7.39 -6.09
C SER A 367 27.54 6.30 -6.92
N THR A 368 27.48 6.46 -8.25
CA THR A 368 27.02 5.40 -9.16
C THR A 368 27.99 4.23 -9.16
N LEU A 369 29.29 4.50 -9.13
CA LEU A 369 30.31 3.45 -9.01
C LEU A 369 30.13 2.64 -7.71
N ALA A 370 29.88 3.32 -6.56
CA ALA A 370 29.59 2.64 -5.30
C ALA A 370 28.38 1.71 -5.41
N LYS A 371 27.29 2.19 -6.02
CA LYS A 371 26.07 1.40 -6.23
C LYS A 371 26.28 0.20 -7.18
N ILE A 372 27.21 0.31 -8.13
CA ILE A 372 27.58 -0.80 -9.02
C ILE A 372 28.47 -1.82 -8.27
N LEU A 373 29.47 -1.34 -7.51
CA LEU A 373 30.34 -2.20 -6.69
C LEU A 373 29.55 -3.02 -5.67
N THR A 374 28.57 -2.40 -5.01
CA THR A 374 27.69 -3.08 -4.05
C THR A 374 26.62 -3.97 -4.71
N GLY A 375 26.55 -3.96 -6.04
CA GLY A 375 25.56 -4.73 -6.80
C GLY A 375 24.15 -4.13 -6.79
N PHE A 376 23.94 -2.93 -6.25
CA PHE A 376 22.64 -2.24 -6.29
C PHE A 376 22.23 -1.90 -7.72
N TYR A 377 23.23 -1.61 -8.59
CA TYR A 377 23.00 -1.44 -10.01
C TYR A 377 23.82 -2.45 -10.81
N LYS A 378 23.21 -2.98 -11.86
CA LYS A 378 23.89 -3.87 -12.81
C LYS A 378 24.53 -3.04 -13.93
N PRO A 379 25.79 -3.30 -14.29
CA PRO A 379 26.42 -2.66 -15.43
C PRO A 379 25.70 -3.02 -16.74
N LEU A 380 25.81 -2.14 -17.73
CA LEU A 380 25.32 -2.40 -19.10
C LEU A 380 26.29 -3.31 -19.85
N SER A 381 27.59 -3.13 -19.63
CA SER A 381 28.64 -4.00 -20.15
C SER A 381 29.86 -3.94 -19.23
N GLY A 382 30.79 -4.88 -19.39
CA GLY A 382 31.91 -5.09 -18.49
C GLY A 382 31.51 -5.90 -17.27
N MET A 383 32.48 -6.24 -16.44
CA MET A 383 32.29 -7.04 -15.22
C MET A 383 33.13 -6.53 -14.06
N ILE A 384 32.71 -6.84 -12.84
CA ILE A 384 33.49 -6.65 -11.63
C ILE A 384 33.84 -8.03 -11.11
N HIS A 385 35.15 -8.28 -10.98
CA HIS A 385 35.68 -9.55 -10.50
C HIS A 385 36.24 -9.35 -9.09
N PHE A 386 35.90 -10.24 -8.19
CA PHE A 386 36.40 -10.29 -6.82
C PHE A 386 37.24 -11.56 -6.66
N TYR A 387 38.42 -11.43 -6.05
CA TYR A 387 39.33 -12.56 -5.87
C TYR A 387 39.63 -12.79 -4.38
N ASN A 388 39.65 -14.05 -4.00
CA ASN A 388 40.17 -14.53 -2.71
C ASN A 388 41.29 -15.56 -2.98
N ASN A 389 42.55 -15.24 -2.58
CA ASN A 389 43.73 -16.06 -2.86
C ASN A 389 43.84 -16.46 -4.35
N ASP A 390 43.70 -15.46 -5.24
CA ASP A 390 43.72 -15.59 -6.71
C ASP A 390 42.60 -16.43 -7.33
N ILE A 391 41.64 -16.87 -6.51
CA ILE A 391 40.43 -17.57 -6.98
C ILE A 391 39.33 -16.50 -7.18
N GLU A 392 38.79 -16.46 -8.38
CA GLU A 392 37.68 -15.59 -8.70
C GLU A 392 36.39 -16.07 -8.02
N LEU A 393 35.70 -15.16 -7.33
CA LEU A 393 34.42 -15.43 -6.70
C LEU A 393 33.29 -15.35 -7.72
N SER A 394 32.35 -16.29 -7.64
CA SER A 394 31.15 -16.32 -8.51
C SER A 394 30.02 -15.40 -7.99
N HIS A 395 30.26 -14.67 -6.90
CA HIS A 395 29.28 -13.82 -6.23
C HIS A 395 29.93 -12.51 -5.74
N ILE A 396 29.12 -11.54 -5.42
CA ILE A 396 29.56 -10.27 -4.82
C ILE A 396 29.79 -10.52 -3.33
N PRO A 397 31.00 -10.27 -2.77
CA PRO A 397 31.26 -10.39 -1.35
C PRO A 397 30.47 -9.34 -0.57
N TYR A 398 30.37 -9.51 0.75
CA TYR A 398 29.75 -8.47 1.58
C TYR A 398 30.62 -7.19 1.57
N ILE A 399 29.99 -6.08 1.16
CA ILE A 399 30.62 -4.74 1.11
C ILE A 399 29.87 -3.84 2.09
N SER A 400 30.58 -3.27 3.05
CA SER A 400 30.01 -2.25 3.92
C SER A 400 30.00 -0.90 3.19
N TYR A 401 28.80 -0.38 2.96
CA TYR A 401 28.61 0.87 2.22
C TYR A 401 28.00 1.96 3.09
N LEU A 402 28.72 3.05 3.27
CA LEU A 402 28.23 4.29 3.84
C LEU A 402 27.72 5.19 2.73
N GLU A 403 26.41 5.32 2.61
CA GLU A 403 25.76 6.19 1.62
C GLU A 403 25.96 7.68 1.97
N GLN A 404 25.97 8.53 0.94
CA GLN A 404 26.05 9.98 1.10
C GLN A 404 24.91 10.50 1.99
N ASP A 405 23.67 10.14 1.69
CA ASP A 405 22.44 10.51 2.41
C ASP A 405 21.82 9.28 3.12
N GLY A 406 22.61 8.61 3.95
CA GLY A 406 22.16 7.43 4.66
C GLY A 406 21.03 7.73 5.64
N TYR A 407 20.05 6.81 5.76
CA TYR A 407 18.86 7.00 6.58
C TYR A 407 19.05 6.51 8.02
N LEU A 408 18.67 7.35 8.99
CA LEU A 408 18.61 7.00 10.41
C LEU A 408 17.16 6.75 10.85
N PHE A 409 16.94 5.60 11.45
CA PHE A 409 15.64 5.21 11.95
C PHE A 409 15.31 5.91 13.28
N ASN A 410 14.05 6.14 13.56
CA ASN A 410 13.59 6.70 14.84
C ASN A 410 13.73 5.68 15.97
N LEU A 411 14.95 5.28 16.24
CA LEU A 411 15.40 4.34 17.25
C LEU A 411 16.46 5.01 18.14
N PRO A 412 16.87 4.43 19.28
CA PRO A 412 18.07 4.83 19.98
C PRO A 412 19.33 4.77 19.10
N ILE A 413 20.35 5.55 19.46
CA ILE A 413 21.63 5.55 18.71
C ILE A 413 22.24 4.15 18.67
N LYS A 414 22.23 3.45 19.80
CA LYS A 414 22.71 2.07 19.90
C LYS A 414 22.05 1.16 18.85
N ASP A 415 20.73 1.18 18.76
CA ASP A 415 19.99 0.32 17.82
C ASP A 415 20.21 0.73 16.36
N ASN A 416 20.46 2.02 16.09
CA ASN A 416 20.86 2.50 14.78
C ASN A 416 22.26 2.01 14.38
N ILE A 417 23.19 1.86 15.33
CA ILE A 417 24.54 1.33 15.09
C ILE A 417 24.49 -0.19 14.91
N LEU A 418 23.83 -0.91 15.82
CA LEU A 418 23.73 -2.37 15.76
C LEU A 418 22.96 -2.86 14.52
N PHE A 419 21.94 -2.14 14.15
CA PHE A 419 21.08 -2.40 12.97
C PHE A 419 20.60 -3.85 12.88
N GLY A 420 20.31 -4.46 14.02
CA GLY A 420 19.84 -5.84 14.14
C GLY A 420 20.93 -6.89 14.39
N ASP A 421 22.20 -6.50 14.38
CA ASP A 421 23.31 -7.39 14.77
C ASP A 421 23.40 -7.55 16.31
N GLU A 422 24.03 -8.61 16.76
CA GLU A 422 24.22 -8.87 18.20
C GLU A 422 25.13 -7.82 18.85
N TYR A 423 24.80 -7.46 20.09
CA TYR A 423 25.60 -6.52 20.86
C TYR A 423 26.83 -7.19 21.44
N VAL A 424 28.02 -6.73 21.01
CA VAL A 424 29.32 -7.13 21.56
C VAL A 424 29.98 -5.89 22.16
N ASN A 425 30.08 -5.85 23.50
CA ASN A 425 30.52 -4.66 24.24
C ASN A 425 31.88 -4.14 23.80
N GLU A 426 32.89 -5.00 23.67
CA GLU A 426 34.22 -4.61 23.25
C GLU A 426 34.25 -3.96 21.87
N LYS A 427 33.58 -4.58 20.90
CA LYS A 427 33.47 -4.08 19.55
C LYS A 427 32.72 -2.75 19.49
N TYR A 428 31.60 -2.66 20.22
CA TYR A 428 30.78 -1.47 20.27
C TYR A 428 31.57 -0.29 20.83
N THR A 429 32.22 -0.47 21.98
CA THR A 429 33.02 0.57 22.62
C THR A 429 34.19 1.03 21.74
N LYS A 430 34.86 0.10 21.05
CA LYS A 430 35.92 0.43 20.10
C LYS A 430 35.42 1.31 18.95
N ILE A 431 34.25 0.97 18.39
CA ILE A 431 33.66 1.75 17.28
C ILE A 431 33.19 3.13 17.73
N LEU A 432 32.64 3.25 18.93
CA LEU A 432 32.29 4.55 19.48
C LEU A 432 33.50 5.48 19.58
N LYS A 433 34.65 4.96 20.02
CA LYS A 433 35.90 5.72 20.07
C LYS A 433 36.37 6.15 18.68
N ILE A 434 36.36 5.23 17.70
CA ILE A 434 36.74 5.53 16.32
C ILE A 434 35.90 6.66 15.74
N CYS A 435 34.59 6.65 15.98
CA CYS A 435 33.64 7.63 15.46
C CYS A 435 33.43 8.86 16.36
N CYS A 436 34.15 8.97 17.47
CA CYS A 436 34.02 10.05 18.47
C CYS A 436 32.55 10.22 18.93
N LEU A 437 31.87 9.11 19.30
CA LEU A 437 30.46 9.10 19.69
C LEU A 437 30.21 8.91 21.19
N GLU A 438 31.26 8.78 22.02
CA GLU A 438 31.15 8.45 23.43
C GLU A 438 30.31 9.47 24.21
N GLU A 439 30.59 10.76 24.01
CA GLU A 439 29.84 11.86 24.65
C GLU A 439 28.38 11.89 24.18
N LEU A 440 28.15 11.69 22.89
CA LEU A 440 26.82 11.69 22.32
C LEU A 440 25.95 10.55 22.88
N ILE A 441 26.53 9.36 23.06
CA ILE A 441 25.84 8.23 23.69
C ILE A 441 25.54 8.52 25.16
N ALA A 442 26.47 9.15 25.91
CA ALA A 442 26.26 9.54 27.30
C ALA A 442 25.11 10.55 27.44
N GLU A 443 24.99 11.49 26.50
CA GLU A 443 23.94 12.50 26.50
C GLU A 443 22.56 11.92 26.13
N TYR A 444 22.50 11.12 25.07
CA TYR A 444 21.23 10.63 24.53
C TYR A 444 20.73 9.35 25.21
N GLY A 445 21.62 8.46 25.67
CA GLY A 445 21.24 7.16 26.25
C GLY A 445 20.33 6.37 25.30
N ASP A 446 19.22 5.88 25.84
CA ASP A 446 18.21 5.10 25.10
C ASP A 446 17.12 5.97 24.43
N LYS A 447 17.30 7.29 24.35
CA LYS A 447 16.34 8.18 23.71
C LYS A 447 16.33 8.00 22.21
N LYS A 448 15.12 8.03 21.60
CA LYS A 448 14.94 8.00 20.15
C LYS A 448 15.41 9.31 19.51
N ILE A 449 16.16 9.20 18.43
CA ILE A 449 16.80 10.33 17.73
C ILE A 449 15.88 11.06 16.73
N GLY A 450 14.63 10.63 16.61
CA GLY A 450 13.66 11.19 15.66
C GLY A 450 13.80 10.58 14.25
N VAL A 451 12.85 10.93 13.39
CA VAL A 451 12.84 10.46 11.99
C VAL A 451 14.02 11.10 11.25
N ASN A 452 14.82 10.26 10.61
CA ASN A 452 16.05 10.65 9.93
C ASN A 452 17.01 11.49 10.78
N GLY A 453 17.05 11.21 12.10
CA GLY A 453 17.96 11.89 13.02
C GLY A 453 17.69 13.39 13.20
N ASN A 454 16.45 13.86 13.02
CA ASN A 454 16.11 15.30 13.03
C ASN A 454 16.37 16.02 14.37
N LYS A 455 16.74 15.28 15.42
CA LYS A 455 17.16 15.83 16.73
C LYS A 455 18.68 15.98 16.84
N LEU A 456 19.42 15.58 15.82
CA LEU A 456 20.88 15.56 15.80
C LEU A 456 21.41 16.57 14.76
N SER A 457 22.67 16.97 14.93
CA SER A 457 23.38 17.71 13.88
C SER A 457 23.74 16.80 12.70
N GLY A 458 24.00 17.39 11.53
CA GLY A 458 24.43 16.63 10.34
C GLY A 458 25.69 15.80 10.59
N GLY A 459 26.68 16.36 11.30
CA GLY A 459 27.90 15.65 11.67
C GLY A 459 27.65 14.51 12.66
N GLN A 460 26.75 14.67 13.63
CA GLN A 460 26.35 13.59 14.53
C GLN A 460 25.67 12.46 13.77
N CYS A 461 24.75 12.77 12.84
CA CYS A 461 24.10 11.78 11.97
C CYS A 461 25.15 11.01 11.15
N LYS A 462 26.11 11.70 10.53
CA LYS A 462 27.15 11.07 9.70
C LYS A 462 28.03 10.13 10.51
N ARG A 463 28.40 10.52 11.73
CA ARG A 463 29.19 9.66 12.65
C ARG A 463 28.43 8.39 13.08
N ILE A 464 27.12 8.47 13.32
CA ILE A 464 26.30 7.30 13.62
C ILE A 464 26.21 6.36 12.43
N LEU A 465 26.02 6.90 11.20
CA LEU A 465 26.03 6.11 9.98
C LEU A 465 27.39 5.44 9.73
N LEU A 466 28.49 6.14 10.02
CA LEU A 466 29.82 5.57 9.96
C LEU A 466 29.99 4.43 10.98
N ALA A 467 29.55 4.62 12.23
CA ALA A 467 29.59 3.59 13.25
C ALA A 467 28.78 2.35 12.85
N ARG A 468 27.60 2.52 12.23
CA ARG A 468 26.81 1.43 11.63
C ARG A 468 27.61 0.67 10.58
N ALA A 469 28.26 1.39 9.66
CA ALA A 469 29.06 0.77 8.60
C ALA A 469 30.24 -0.04 9.15
N LEU A 470 30.88 0.44 10.23
CA LEU A 470 32.01 -0.23 10.87
C LEU A 470 31.59 -1.39 11.79
N TYR A 471 30.39 -1.34 12.36
CA TYR A 471 29.94 -2.38 13.30
C TYR A 471 29.83 -3.73 12.62
N LYS A 472 29.42 -3.77 11.38
CA LYS A 472 29.43 -5.01 10.59
C LYS A 472 30.79 -5.19 9.92
N ASP A 473 31.61 -6.12 10.44
CA ASP A 473 32.92 -6.37 9.87
C ASP A 473 32.79 -6.84 8.39
N ALA A 474 33.47 -6.14 7.51
CA ALA A 474 33.44 -6.40 6.07
C ALA A 474 34.85 -6.50 5.51
N PRO A 475 35.10 -7.28 4.46
CA PRO A 475 36.39 -7.30 3.76
C PRO A 475 36.62 -6.02 2.95
N ILE A 476 35.54 -5.36 2.51
CA ILE A 476 35.54 -4.16 1.67
C ILE A 476 34.67 -3.09 2.30
N TYR A 477 35.16 -1.88 2.38
CA TYR A 477 34.42 -0.69 2.82
C TYR A 477 34.35 0.33 1.70
N VAL A 478 33.17 0.90 1.45
CA VAL A 478 32.94 1.98 0.52
C VAL A 478 32.32 3.15 1.29
N PHE A 479 32.98 4.29 1.31
CA PHE A 479 32.53 5.49 2.01
C PHE A 479 32.24 6.61 1.00
N ASP A 480 30.94 6.99 0.91
CA ASP A 480 30.51 8.06 0.01
C ASP A 480 30.37 9.38 0.78
N GLU A 481 31.22 10.34 0.47
CA GLU A 481 31.33 11.67 1.11
C GLU A 481 31.42 11.60 2.65
N ILE A 482 32.38 10.81 3.16
CA ILE A 482 32.57 10.63 4.61
C ILE A 482 32.87 11.93 5.34
N THR A 483 33.57 12.88 4.69
CA THR A 483 34.01 14.15 5.28
C THR A 483 32.93 15.22 5.27
N SER A 484 31.82 14.99 4.55
CA SER A 484 30.71 15.96 4.47
C SER A 484 30.05 16.16 5.83
N SER A 485 29.74 17.40 6.18
CA SER A 485 29.05 17.78 7.43
C SER A 485 29.82 17.51 8.72
N LEU A 486 31.06 17.07 8.67
CA LEU A 486 31.90 16.89 9.86
C LEU A 486 32.73 18.18 10.13
N ASP A 487 32.97 18.45 11.42
CA ASP A 487 33.86 19.54 11.83
C ASP A 487 35.32 19.23 11.46
N GLU A 488 36.07 20.22 11.00
CA GLU A 488 37.45 20.05 10.50
C GLU A 488 38.36 19.32 11.48
N ASN A 489 38.29 19.65 12.78
CA ASN A 489 39.08 19.00 13.83
C ASN A 489 38.74 17.53 14.04
N LEU A 490 37.47 17.15 13.84
CA LEU A 490 37.01 15.77 13.96
C LEU A 490 37.35 14.93 12.72
N ILE A 491 37.43 15.54 11.53
CA ILE A 491 37.78 14.82 10.30
C ILE A 491 39.12 14.13 10.46
N ASP A 492 40.18 14.88 10.86
CA ASP A 492 41.53 14.34 10.97
C ASP A 492 41.59 13.20 12.01
N THR A 493 40.96 13.38 13.19
CA THR A 493 40.90 12.33 14.21
C THR A 493 40.17 11.06 13.73
N ILE A 494 39.05 11.23 13.04
CA ILE A 494 38.27 10.08 12.52
C ILE A 494 39.06 9.38 11.43
N LEU A 495 39.72 10.11 10.51
CA LEU A 495 40.50 9.52 9.43
C LEU A 495 41.72 8.77 9.96
N ASP A 496 42.42 9.27 10.97
CA ASP A 496 43.55 8.59 11.62
C ASP A 496 43.12 7.28 12.28
N ASN A 497 41.99 7.34 13.00
CA ASN A 497 41.40 6.15 13.64
C ASN A 497 40.95 5.11 12.59
N LEU A 498 40.33 5.55 11.50
CA LEU A 498 39.90 4.68 10.40
C LEU A 498 41.08 4.05 9.68
N TYR A 499 42.10 4.82 9.40
CA TYR A 499 43.30 4.34 8.70
C TYR A 499 43.95 3.20 9.49
N THR A 500 44.02 3.34 10.80
CA THR A 500 44.57 2.33 11.70
C THR A 500 43.63 1.11 11.81
N TYR A 501 42.33 1.34 11.99
CA TYR A 501 41.34 0.26 12.19
C TYR A 501 41.16 -0.61 10.93
N LEU A 502 41.20 0.01 9.75
CA LEU A 502 40.98 -0.63 8.45
C LEU A 502 42.30 -0.96 7.73
N SER A 503 43.42 -1.10 8.44
CA SER A 503 44.75 -1.36 7.83
C SER A 503 44.81 -2.62 6.97
N GLU A 504 44.06 -3.67 7.32
CA GLU A 504 44.04 -4.96 6.63
C GLU A 504 42.91 -5.09 5.59
N LYS A 505 42.09 -4.06 5.43
CA LYS A 505 40.88 -4.06 4.58
C LYS A 505 41.09 -3.27 3.29
N ILE A 506 40.28 -3.58 2.28
CA ILE A 506 40.16 -2.72 1.09
C ILE A 506 39.20 -1.58 1.43
N VAL A 507 39.63 -0.33 1.19
CA VAL A 507 38.81 0.84 1.47
C VAL A 507 38.73 1.72 0.23
N ILE A 508 37.50 2.05 -0.16
CA ILE A 508 37.20 2.92 -1.29
C ILE A 508 36.51 4.19 -0.77
N PHE A 509 37.25 5.29 -0.77
CA PHE A 509 36.70 6.60 -0.48
C PHE A 509 36.16 7.24 -1.75
N ILE A 510 34.97 7.78 -1.70
CA ILE A 510 34.39 8.61 -2.76
C ILE A 510 34.17 9.99 -2.15
N ASP A 511 35.03 10.92 -2.48
CA ASP A 511 34.97 12.25 -1.87
C ASP A 511 35.65 13.29 -2.79
N HIS A 512 35.39 14.55 -2.53
CA HIS A 512 36.03 15.69 -3.19
C HIS A 512 37.01 16.43 -2.26
N ASN A 513 37.17 15.98 -1.01
CA ASN A 513 38.04 16.58 -0.01
C ASN A 513 39.50 16.17 -0.22
N ASN A 514 40.39 17.18 -0.37
CA ASN A 514 41.82 16.97 -0.58
C ASN A 514 42.52 16.34 0.63
N LYS A 515 41.99 16.45 1.86
CA LYS A 515 42.57 15.84 3.05
C LYS A 515 42.69 14.33 2.93
N LEU A 516 41.73 13.67 2.25
CA LEU A 516 41.77 12.24 2.05
C LEU A 516 42.95 11.73 1.22
N LYS A 517 43.59 12.60 0.43
CA LYS A 517 44.75 12.23 -0.39
C LYS A 517 45.94 11.71 0.42
N ILE A 518 46.06 12.11 1.70
CA ILE A 518 47.13 11.67 2.60
C ILE A 518 46.88 10.25 3.13
N TYR A 519 45.63 9.81 3.15
CA TYR A 519 45.18 8.54 3.71
C TYR A 519 44.95 7.43 2.68
N VAL A 520 45.33 7.66 1.42
CA VAL A 520 45.08 6.71 0.33
C VAL A 520 46.37 6.41 -0.44
N ASP A 521 46.44 5.17 -0.91
CA ASP A 521 47.58 4.67 -1.70
C ASP A 521 47.43 5.05 -3.17
N THR A 522 46.19 5.18 -3.65
CA THR A 522 45.90 5.43 -5.08
C THR A 522 44.72 6.36 -5.27
N ILE A 523 44.78 7.17 -6.30
CA ILE A 523 43.71 8.11 -6.69
C ILE A 523 43.14 7.68 -8.05
N ILE A 524 41.82 7.43 -8.09
CA ILE A 524 41.05 7.25 -9.32
C ILE A 524 40.41 8.57 -9.68
N LYS A 525 40.88 9.20 -10.76
CA LYS A 525 40.27 10.42 -11.22
C LYS A 525 39.10 10.17 -12.14
N VAL A 526 37.92 10.64 -11.75
CA VAL A 526 36.72 10.60 -12.58
C VAL A 526 36.57 11.94 -13.29
N SER A 527 36.61 11.92 -14.62
CA SER A 527 36.49 13.12 -15.46
C SER A 527 35.49 12.87 -16.60
N SER A 528 34.88 13.93 -17.11
CA SER A 528 33.95 13.84 -18.25
C SER A 528 34.64 14.37 -19.50
N THR A 529 34.65 13.56 -20.56
CA THR A 529 35.19 13.96 -21.87
C THR A 529 34.16 13.50 -22.93
N ASN A 530 33.67 14.45 -23.75
CA ASN A 530 32.72 14.19 -24.83
C ASN A 530 31.43 13.41 -24.41
N GLY A 531 30.88 13.71 -23.22
CA GLY A 531 29.67 13.05 -22.70
C GLY A 531 29.92 11.65 -22.12
N VAL A 532 31.15 11.20 -22.05
CA VAL A 532 31.58 9.96 -21.39
C VAL A 532 32.33 10.29 -20.11
N VAL A 533 31.93 9.69 -19.01
CA VAL A 533 32.64 9.79 -17.74
C VAL A 533 33.61 8.63 -17.64
N ILE A 534 34.89 8.92 -17.49
CA ILE A 534 35.94 7.91 -17.42
C ILE A 534 36.59 7.98 -16.04
N GLY A 535 36.68 6.81 -15.39
CA GLY A 535 37.39 6.63 -14.13
C GLY A 535 38.63 5.76 -14.35
N GLU A 536 39.81 6.37 -14.28
CA GLU A 536 41.10 5.71 -14.49
C GLU A 536 42.03 5.90 -13.30
N LYS A 537 42.84 4.87 -13.02
CA LYS A 537 43.91 4.93 -12.02
C LYS A 537 44.98 5.88 -12.51
N LYS A 538 45.33 6.89 -11.69
CA LYS A 538 46.54 7.70 -11.89
C LYS A 538 47.59 7.23 -10.90
N GLU A 539 48.77 6.93 -11.44
CA GLU A 539 50.00 6.74 -10.68
C GLU A 539 50.44 8.00 -9.95
#